data_9d1bc8b348f85d73408afe64700bc8b3
#
_entry.id   9d1bc8b348f85d73408afe64700bc8b3
#
_cell.length_a   1.000
_cell.length_b   1.000
_cell.length_c   1.000
_cell.angle_alpha   90.00
_cell.angle_beta   90.00
_cell.angle_gamma   90.00
#
_symmetry.space_group_name_H-M   'P 1'
#
loop_
_entity.id
_entity.type
_entity.pdbx_description
1 polymer ?
#
loop_
_entity_poly.entity_id
_entity_poly.type
_entity_poly.pdbx_seq_one_letter_code
_entity_poly.pdbx_strand_id
1 'polypeptide(L)'
;MKKTLGILVLVLLSGCLDSPTGNLPSISKDEIAKESERQKKISYAKYMDQMSLVKNMGYKINYANKDICKNVDYASGITYANDDAIGIKIAKFFPSNLNLGPKISIIDIVENSPADKAGLLVGDKILKLGDYELPEGKKAIKKISKHFSKLDTKEIQKIKIDRNSEIETFEFAKDKIC
;
A
#
# COMPACT_ATOMS: atom_id res chain seq x y z
N MET A 1 41.36 -22.53 -49.90
CA MET A 1 40.02 -22.20 -49.30
C MET A 1 39.97 -22.21 -47.78
N LYS A 2 40.78 -22.99 -47.01
CA LYS A 2 40.72 -22.96 -45.51
C LYS A 2 41.34 -21.73 -44.83
N LYS A 3 42.30 -21.02 -45.48
CA LYS A 3 42.96 -19.83 -44.92
C LYS A 3 42.12 -18.55 -45.04
N THR A 4 41.26 -18.45 -46.04
CA THR A 4 40.37 -17.26 -46.23
C THR A 4 39.18 -17.29 -45.30
N LEU A 5 38.72 -18.44 -44.84
CA LEU A 5 37.63 -18.59 -43.88
C LEU A 5 38.03 -18.11 -42.48
N GLY A 6 39.31 -18.33 -42.08
CA GLY A 6 39.84 -17.88 -40.77
C GLY A 6 39.92 -16.34 -40.65
N ILE A 7 40.24 -15.64 -41.74
CA ILE A 7 40.32 -14.17 -41.77
C ILE A 7 38.94 -13.55 -41.70
N LEU A 8 37.92 -14.17 -42.31
CA LEU A 8 36.53 -13.67 -42.27
C LEU A 8 35.92 -13.76 -40.86
N VAL A 9 36.27 -14.79 -40.09
CA VAL A 9 35.78 -14.95 -38.69
C VAL A 9 36.43 -13.94 -37.74
N LEU A 10 37.71 -13.55 -37.99
CA LEU A 10 38.39 -12.53 -37.16
C LEU A 10 37.83 -11.13 -37.36
N VAL A 11 37.33 -10.79 -38.53
CA VAL A 11 36.76 -9.46 -38.82
C VAL A 11 35.37 -9.29 -38.15
N LEU A 12 34.65 -10.40 -37.93
CA LEU A 12 33.34 -10.33 -37.25
C LEU A 12 33.41 -10.15 -35.73
N LEU A 13 34.58 -10.34 -35.12
CA LEU A 13 34.79 -10.17 -33.67
C LEU A 13 35.28 -8.76 -33.28
N SER A 14 35.59 -7.90 -34.25
CA SER A 14 36.07 -6.53 -33.98
C SER A 14 34.95 -5.48 -33.83
N GLY A 15 33.69 -5.87 -33.90
CA GLY A 15 32.53 -4.97 -33.89
C GLY A 15 32.11 -4.40 -32.51
N CYS A 16 32.85 -4.66 -31.43
CA CYS A 16 32.46 -4.22 -30.07
C CYS A 16 33.51 -3.34 -29.36
N LEU A 17 34.41 -2.67 -30.10
CA LEU A 17 35.50 -1.89 -29.47
C LEU A 17 35.32 -0.38 -29.51
N ASP A 18 34.25 0.15 -30.05
CA ASP A 18 33.93 1.56 -29.90
C ASP A 18 32.85 1.68 -28.78
N SER A 19 33.34 1.67 -27.54
CA SER A 19 32.61 2.33 -26.47
C SER A 19 32.53 3.81 -26.85
N PRO A 20 31.34 4.41 -27.06
CA PRO A 20 31.24 5.84 -27.22
C PRO A 20 31.63 6.49 -25.89
N THR A 21 32.93 6.70 -25.67
CA THR A 21 33.44 7.57 -24.62
C THR A 21 33.24 9.02 -25.07
N GLY A 22 32.07 9.32 -25.65
CA GLY A 22 31.59 10.69 -25.74
C GLY A 22 31.39 11.18 -24.32
N ASN A 23 31.83 12.40 -24.04
CA ASN A 23 31.68 13.09 -22.78
C ASN A 23 30.28 12.86 -22.21
N LEU A 24 30.11 11.84 -21.34
CA LEU A 24 28.89 11.68 -20.59
C LEU A 24 28.71 12.96 -19.78
N PRO A 25 27.54 13.62 -19.88
CA PRO A 25 27.32 14.83 -19.08
C PRO A 25 27.53 14.46 -17.61
N SER A 26 28.32 15.29 -16.91
CA SER A 26 28.56 15.10 -15.48
C SER A 26 27.23 15.27 -14.74
N ILE A 27 26.66 14.16 -14.26
CA ILE A 27 25.44 14.19 -13.48
C ILE A 27 25.80 14.72 -12.10
N SER A 28 25.12 15.79 -11.67
CA SER A 28 25.31 16.36 -10.34
C SER A 28 24.80 15.43 -9.24
N LYS A 29 25.36 15.54 -8.03
CA LYS A 29 24.87 14.79 -6.86
C LYS A 29 23.39 15.08 -6.56
N ASP A 30 22.94 16.30 -6.84
CA ASP A 30 21.55 16.72 -6.64
C ASP A 30 20.59 16.03 -7.64
N GLU A 31 21.01 15.87 -8.89
CA GLU A 31 20.23 15.13 -9.89
C GLU A 31 20.10 13.65 -9.53
N ILE A 32 21.19 13.05 -9.06
CA ILE A 32 21.18 11.66 -8.56
C ILE A 32 20.23 11.52 -7.36
N ALA A 33 20.26 12.46 -6.42
CA ALA A 33 19.39 12.45 -5.25
C ALA A 33 17.91 12.59 -5.63
N LYS A 34 17.58 13.54 -6.52
CA LYS A 34 16.21 13.73 -7.04
C LYS A 34 15.68 12.48 -7.76
N GLU A 35 16.50 11.88 -8.63
CA GLU A 35 16.11 10.68 -9.33
C GLU A 35 15.92 9.50 -8.35
N SER A 36 16.80 9.35 -7.35
CA SER A 36 16.65 8.35 -6.30
C SER A 36 15.33 8.53 -5.53
N GLU A 37 14.94 9.75 -5.19
CA GLU A 37 13.65 10.02 -4.55
C GLU A 37 12.46 9.69 -5.47
N ARG A 38 12.56 10.04 -6.75
CA ARG A 38 11.55 9.71 -7.75
C ARG A 38 11.35 8.20 -7.87
N GLN A 39 12.44 7.43 -7.97
CA GLN A 39 12.40 5.98 -8.05
C GLN A 39 11.78 5.33 -6.80
N LYS A 40 12.09 5.86 -5.60
CA LYS A 40 11.45 5.41 -4.37
C LYS A 40 9.95 5.62 -4.39
N LYS A 41 9.47 6.80 -4.80
CA LYS A 41 8.02 7.08 -4.92
C LYS A 41 7.33 6.10 -5.87
N ILE A 42 7.91 5.86 -7.05
CA ILE A 42 7.38 4.88 -8.01
C ILE A 42 7.34 3.48 -7.41
N SER A 43 8.41 3.07 -6.74
CA SER A 43 8.49 1.73 -6.12
C SER A 43 7.45 1.54 -5.03
N TYR A 44 7.24 2.54 -4.17
CA TYR A 44 6.23 2.44 -3.12
C TYR A 44 4.80 2.49 -3.66
N ALA A 45 4.52 3.29 -4.69
CA ALA A 45 3.22 3.27 -5.37
C ALA A 45 2.92 1.88 -5.93
N LYS A 46 3.86 1.31 -6.70
CA LYS A 46 3.74 -0.05 -7.25
C LYS A 46 3.57 -1.12 -6.16
N TYR A 47 4.30 -0.99 -5.05
CA TYR A 47 4.14 -1.89 -3.91
C TYR A 47 2.72 -1.84 -3.34
N MET A 48 2.14 -0.64 -3.18
CA MET A 48 0.77 -0.48 -2.71
C MET A 48 -0.25 -1.12 -3.65
N ASP A 49 -0.11 -0.92 -4.97
CA ASP A 49 -0.98 -1.53 -5.98
C ASP A 49 -0.92 -3.07 -5.90
N GLN A 50 0.27 -3.64 -5.78
CA GLN A 50 0.46 -5.09 -5.65
C GLN A 50 -0.13 -5.62 -4.34
N MET A 51 0.05 -4.91 -3.23
CA MET A 51 -0.52 -5.30 -1.93
C MET A 51 -2.05 -5.23 -1.95
N SER A 52 -2.62 -4.22 -2.58
CA SER A 52 -4.08 -4.10 -2.76
C SER A 52 -4.62 -5.28 -3.57
N LEU A 53 -3.97 -5.63 -4.69
CA LEU A 53 -4.36 -6.78 -5.50
C LEU A 53 -4.38 -8.08 -4.67
N VAL A 54 -3.30 -8.35 -3.93
CA VAL A 54 -3.19 -9.56 -3.08
C VAL A 54 -4.28 -9.60 -2.02
N LYS A 55 -4.57 -8.47 -1.37
CA LYS A 55 -5.63 -8.37 -0.35
C LYS A 55 -7.01 -8.59 -0.94
N ASN A 56 -7.31 -7.98 -2.09
CA ASN A 56 -8.57 -8.18 -2.80
C ASN A 56 -8.78 -9.65 -3.16
N MET A 57 -7.76 -10.32 -3.71
CA MET A 57 -7.83 -11.74 -4.02
C MET A 57 -8.00 -12.60 -2.77
N GLY A 58 -7.20 -12.35 -1.73
CA GLY A 58 -7.29 -13.07 -0.45
C GLY A 58 -8.66 -12.93 0.20
N TYR A 59 -9.22 -11.72 0.21
CA TYR A 59 -10.54 -11.48 0.74
C TYR A 59 -11.62 -12.26 -0.03
N LYS A 60 -11.61 -12.20 -1.36
CA LYS A 60 -12.57 -12.93 -2.22
C LYS A 60 -12.51 -14.44 -1.98
N ILE A 61 -11.31 -15.01 -1.86
CA ILE A 61 -11.10 -16.43 -1.55
C ILE A 61 -11.67 -16.76 -0.16
N ASN A 62 -11.32 -15.99 0.86
CA ASN A 62 -11.76 -16.23 2.24
C ASN A 62 -13.28 -16.05 2.38
N TYR A 63 -13.86 -15.07 1.70
CA TYR A 63 -15.30 -14.85 1.68
C TYR A 63 -16.06 -16.01 0.99
N ALA A 64 -15.55 -16.48 -0.16
CA ALA A 64 -16.16 -17.59 -0.90
C ALA A 64 -16.14 -18.90 -0.10
N ASN A 65 -15.16 -19.12 0.76
CA ASN A 65 -14.97 -20.35 1.52
C ASN A 65 -15.53 -20.27 2.96
N LYS A 66 -16.17 -19.18 3.35
CA LYS A 66 -16.63 -18.91 4.72
C LYS A 66 -17.53 -20.00 5.35
N ASP A 67 -18.24 -20.78 4.52
CA ASP A 67 -19.17 -21.78 5.00
C ASP A 67 -18.56 -23.18 5.18
N ILE A 68 -17.35 -23.39 4.63
CA ILE A 68 -16.60 -24.64 4.76
C ILE A 68 -15.42 -24.54 5.73
N CYS A 69 -15.12 -23.34 6.21
CA CYS A 69 -14.03 -23.10 7.16
C CYS A 69 -14.32 -23.62 8.56
N LYS A 70 -13.31 -24.28 9.15
CA LYS A 70 -13.37 -24.70 10.56
C LYS A 70 -13.25 -23.50 11.52
N ASN A 71 -12.42 -22.52 11.16
CA ASN A 71 -12.23 -21.29 11.93
C ASN A 71 -12.74 -20.12 11.11
N VAL A 72 -13.63 -19.35 11.69
CA VAL A 72 -14.27 -18.19 11.08
C VAL A 72 -13.70 -16.93 11.70
N ASP A 73 -13.40 -15.94 10.87
CA ASP A 73 -13.05 -14.58 11.27
C ASP A 73 -14.04 -13.59 10.65
N TYR A 74 -13.88 -12.31 10.96
CA TYR A 74 -14.75 -11.24 10.48
C TYR A 74 -13.91 -10.05 10.02
N ALA A 75 -14.17 -9.59 8.80
CA ALA A 75 -13.39 -8.54 8.17
C ALA A 75 -14.26 -7.38 7.68
N SER A 76 -13.76 -6.17 7.87
CA SER A 76 -14.33 -4.94 7.31
C SER A 76 -13.83 -4.64 5.90
N GLY A 77 -12.68 -5.18 5.52
CA GLY A 77 -11.98 -4.86 4.29
C GLY A 77 -11.07 -3.62 4.38
N ILE A 78 -10.90 -3.02 5.58
CA ILE A 78 -10.04 -1.85 5.78
C ILE A 78 -8.61 -2.28 6.08
N THR A 79 -7.65 -1.62 5.44
CA THR A 79 -6.25 -1.57 5.89
C THR A 79 -5.92 -0.15 6.32
N TYR A 80 -5.28 -0.01 7.45
CA TYR A 80 -4.95 1.29 8.03
C TYR A 80 -3.49 1.34 8.50
N ALA A 81 -2.93 2.55 8.46
CA ALA A 81 -1.60 2.84 8.97
C ALA A 81 -1.48 4.31 9.39
N ASN A 82 -0.38 4.64 10.02
CA ASN A 82 0.09 6.01 10.19
C ASN A 82 1.59 6.08 9.84
N ASP A 83 2.17 7.27 9.83
CA ASP A 83 3.58 7.48 9.51
C ASP A 83 4.54 6.78 10.48
N ASP A 84 4.17 6.67 11.77
CA ASP A 84 4.96 5.93 12.77
C ASP A 84 5.02 4.42 12.49
N ALA A 85 3.92 3.83 12.04
CA ALA A 85 3.84 2.39 11.73
C ALA A 85 4.63 2.02 10.46
N ILE A 86 4.60 2.90 9.46
CA ILE A 86 5.36 2.74 8.21
C ILE A 86 6.83 3.10 8.40
N GLY A 87 7.10 4.03 9.31
CA GLY A 87 8.37 4.69 9.53
C GLY A 87 8.41 6.06 8.86
N ILE A 88 8.54 7.11 9.65
CA ILE A 88 8.42 8.52 9.22
C ILE A 88 9.32 8.85 8.02
N LYS A 89 10.55 8.31 8.00
CA LYS A 89 11.51 8.54 6.89
C LYS A 89 11.07 7.91 5.57
N ILE A 90 10.23 6.89 5.62
CA ILE A 90 9.75 6.11 4.47
C ILE A 90 8.39 6.64 4.03
N ALA A 91 7.54 7.06 4.96
CA ALA A 91 6.17 7.52 4.70
C ALA A 91 6.09 8.62 3.63
N LYS A 92 7.08 9.49 3.55
CA LYS A 92 7.18 10.55 2.54
C LYS A 92 7.27 10.07 1.09
N PHE A 93 7.60 8.78 0.86
CA PHE A 93 7.67 8.18 -0.47
C PHE A 93 6.38 7.48 -0.88
N PHE A 94 5.46 7.29 0.05
CA PHE A 94 4.14 6.72 -0.25
C PHE A 94 3.27 7.72 -1.02
N PRO A 95 2.26 7.25 -1.76
CA PRO A 95 1.31 8.11 -2.46
C PRO A 95 0.66 9.13 -1.51
N SER A 96 0.56 10.38 -1.96
CA SER A 96 0.04 11.48 -1.14
C SER A 96 -1.44 11.34 -0.79
N ASN A 97 -2.21 10.64 -1.62
CA ASN A 97 -3.61 10.35 -1.36
C ASN A 97 -3.86 9.43 -0.16
N LEU A 98 -2.82 8.74 0.36
CA LEU A 98 -2.91 7.98 1.63
C LEU A 98 -3.00 8.89 2.84
N ASN A 99 -2.70 10.18 2.69
CA ASN A 99 -2.81 11.21 3.72
C ASN A 99 -2.12 10.83 5.05
N LEU A 100 -0.94 10.21 4.94
CA LEU A 100 -0.18 9.72 6.10
C LEU A 100 0.27 10.84 7.01
N GLY A 101 0.19 10.60 8.30
CA GLY A 101 0.57 11.51 9.37
C GLY A 101 0.46 10.79 10.72
N PRO A 102 0.44 11.50 11.85
CA PRO A 102 0.34 10.89 13.19
C PRO A 102 -1.02 10.23 13.46
N LYS A 103 -2.09 10.72 12.79
CA LYS A 103 -3.41 10.07 12.81
C LYS A 103 -3.42 8.82 11.97
N ILE A 104 -4.30 7.89 12.29
CA ILE A 104 -4.48 6.67 11.49
C ILE A 104 -5.25 7.01 10.23
N SER A 105 -4.68 6.69 9.07
CA SER A 105 -5.32 6.81 7.76
C SER A 105 -5.70 5.44 7.22
N ILE A 106 -6.80 5.38 6.48
CA ILE A 106 -7.15 4.24 5.65
C ILE A 106 -6.20 4.24 4.44
N ILE A 107 -5.42 3.19 4.29
CA ILE A 107 -4.42 3.08 3.22
C ILE A 107 -4.80 2.11 2.11
N ASP A 108 -5.81 1.29 2.35
CA ASP A 108 -6.36 0.37 1.36
C ASP A 108 -7.75 -0.10 1.78
N ILE A 109 -8.64 -0.33 0.82
CA ILE A 109 -9.98 -0.86 1.02
C ILE A 109 -10.21 -1.96 -0.02
N VAL A 110 -10.66 -3.10 0.46
CA VAL A 110 -11.02 -4.22 -0.41
C VAL A 110 -12.32 -3.92 -1.15
N GLU A 111 -12.31 -4.09 -2.46
CA GLU A 111 -13.50 -3.91 -3.31
C GLU A 111 -14.68 -4.78 -2.87
N ASN A 112 -15.86 -4.21 -2.85
CA ASN A 112 -17.10 -4.85 -2.43
C ASN A 112 -17.13 -5.35 -0.97
N SER A 113 -16.15 -4.95 -0.15
CA SER A 113 -16.17 -5.18 1.29
C SER A 113 -17.22 -4.33 2.00
N PRO A 114 -17.53 -4.60 3.28
CA PRO A 114 -18.42 -3.75 4.08
C PRO A 114 -17.98 -2.29 4.14
N ALA A 115 -16.69 -2.03 4.26
CA ALA A 115 -16.15 -0.67 4.30
C ALA A 115 -16.32 0.08 2.96
N ASP A 116 -16.08 -0.60 1.85
CA ASP A 116 -16.29 -0.07 0.51
C ASP A 116 -17.76 0.28 0.27
N LYS A 117 -18.66 -0.66 0.58
CA LYS A 117 -20.12 -0.45 0.47
C LYS A 117 -20.64 0.67 1.37
N ALA A 118 -19.99 0.90 2.50
CA ALA A 118 -20.32 2.01 3.40
C ALA A 118 -19.85 3.37 2.86
N GLY A 119 -18.97 3.41 1.86
CA GLY A 119 -18.46 4.65 1.26
C GLY A 119 -17.21 5.21 1.95
N LEU A 120 -16.49 4.39 2.72
CA LEU A 120 -15.16 4.75 3.21
C LEU A 120 -14.16 4.83 2.05
N LEU A 121 -13.19 5.72 2.13
CA LEU A 121 -12.21 5.96 1.08
C LEU A 121 -10.77 5.87 1.61
N VAL A 122 -9.85 5.54 0.71
CA VAL A 122 -8.42 5.64 0.96
C VAL A 122 -8.07 7.11 1.22
N GLY A 123 -7.31 7.37 2.29
CA GLY A 123 -6.97 8.72 2.74
C GLY A 123 -7.84 9.25 3.89
N ASP A 124 -8.97 8.61 4.21
CA ASP A 124 -9.79 8.95 5.37
C ASP A 124 -8.98 8.78 6.66
N LYS A 125 -8.98 9.78 7.53
CA LYS A 125 -8.36 9.70 8.85
C LYS A 125 -9.35 9.20 9.87
N ILE A 126 -9.08 8.07 10.49
CA ILE A 126 -9.96 7.48 11.50
C ILE A 126 -9.79 8.23 12.83
N LEU A 127 -10.86 8.81 13.32
CA LEU A 127 -10.91 9.55 14.59
C LEU A 127 -11.47 8.71 15.74
N LYS A 128 -12.55 7.95 15.47
CA LYS A 128 -13.23 7.12 16.48
C LYS A 128 -13.66 5.76 15.91
N LEU A 129 -13.71 4.76 16.78
CA LEU A 129 -14.36 3.48 16.55
C LEU A 129 -15.42 3.29 17.65
N GLY A 130 -16.70 3.30 17.29
CA GLY A 130 -17.78 3.45 18.27
C GLY A 130 -17.56 4.73 19.08
N ASP A 131 -17.57 4.60 20.41
CA ASP A 131 -17.33 5.70 21.33
C ASP A 131 -15.84 5.93 21.64
N TYR A 132 -14.95 5.05 21.16
CA TYR A 132 -13.53 5.14 21.47
C TYR A 132 -12.79 6.10 20.55
N GLU A 133 -12.22 7.15 21.10
CA GLU A 133 -11.32 8.07 20.40
C GLU A 133 -9.94 7.44 20.21
N LEU A 134 -9.46 7.45 18.97
CA LEU A 134 -8.14 6.91 18.66
C LEU A 134 -7.05 7.92 19.01
N PRO A 135 -5.98 7.48 19.70
CA PRO A 135 -4.82 8.32 19.91
C PRO A 135 -4.03 8.51 18.63
N GLU A 136 -3.13 9.48 18.61
CA GLU A 136 -2.16 9.69 17.55
C GLU A 136 -0.81 9.01 17.85
N GLY A 137 0.04 8.89 16.82
CA GLY A 137 1.42 8.43 16.92
C GLY A 137 1.59 6.94 17.18
N LYS A 138 2.73 6.57 17.77
CA LYS A 138 3.18 5.16 17.91
C LYS A 138 2.19 4.22 18.59
N LYS A 139 1.37 4.72 19.50
CA LYS A 139 0.40 3.89 20.23
C LYS A 139 -0.89 3.64 19.44
N ALA A 140 -1.15 4.42 18.40
CA ALA A 140 -2.41 4.41 17.66
C ALA A 140 -2.72 3.04 17.06
N ILE A 141 -1.77 2.44 16.35
CA ILE A 141 -1.96 1.14 15.68
C ILE A 141 -2.32 0.02 16.66
N LYS A 142 -1.59 -0.06 17.78
CA LYS A 142 -1.88 -1.08 18.80
C LYS A 142 -3.28 -0.89 19.40
N LYS A 143 -3.70 0.36 19.58
CA LYS A 143 -5.01 0.69 20.16
C LYS A 143 -6.14 0.38 19.18
N ILE A 144 -6.02 0.79 17.92
CA ILE A 144 -7.04 0.50 16.90
C ILE A 144 -7.19 -1.01 16.68
N SER A 145 -6.08 -1.76 16.55
CA SER A 145 -6.13 -3.22 16.41
C SER A 145 -6.86 -3.89 17.58
N LYS A 146 -6.54 -3.46 18.82
CA LYS A 146 -7.21 -3.98 20.02
C LYS A 146 -8.71 -3.66 20.04
N HIS A 147 -9.12 -2.48 19.54
CA HIS A 147 -10.53 -2.13 19.47
C HIS A 147 -11.25 -2.90 18.37
N PHE A 148 -10.69 -2.99 17.18
CA PHE A 148 -11.27 -3.79 16.09
C PHE A 148 -11.47 -5.26 16.47
N SER A 149 -10.54 -5.85 17.23
CA SER A 149 -10.67 -7.25 17.69
C SER A 149 -11.73 -7.46 18.78
N LYS A 150 -12.12 -6.39 19.50
CA LYS A 150 -13.12 -6.45 20.56
C LYS A 150 -14.54 -6.11 20.13
N LEU A 151 -14.68 -5.46 18.97
CA LEU A 151 -15.98 -5.08 18.45
C LEU A 151 -16.76 -6.35 18.10
N ASP A 152 -17.98 -6.46 18.61
CA ASP A 152 -18.84 -7.58 18.30
C ASP A 152 -18.98 -7.72 16.79
N THR A 153 -18.82 -8.95 16.35
CA THR A 153 -18.79 -9.29 14.93
C THR A 153 -20.14 -9.17 14.25
N LYS A 154 -21.22 -9.17 15.04
CA LYS A 154 -22.62 -9.12 14.56
C LYS A 154 -23.22 -7.71 14.63
N GLU A 155 -22.60 -6.80 15.38
CA GLU A 155 -23.11 -5.45 15.55
C GLU A 155 -22.64 -4.51 14.43
N ILE A 156 -23.48 -3.52 14.14
CA ILE A 156 -23.12 -2.42 13.24
C ILE A 156 -21.99 -1.62 13.88
N GLN A 157 -20.90 -1.50 13.15
CA GLN A 157 -19.73 -0.73 13.57
C GLN A 157 -19.89 0.71 13.14
N LYS A 158 -19.67 1.65 14.08
CA LYS A 158 -19.59 3.08 13.78
C LYS A 158 -18.14 3.51 13.66
N ILE A 159 -17.81 4.16 12.57
CA ILE A 159 -16.48 4.74 12.36
C ILE A 159 -16.64 6.23 12.05
N LYS A 160 -15.97 7.07 12.84
CA LYS A 160 -15.92 8.50 12.60
C LYS A 160 -14.59 8.85 11.95
N ILE A 161 -14.65 9.56 10.84
CA ILE A 161 -13.46 9.92 10.05
C ILE A 161 -13.39 11.44 9.84
N ASP A 162 -12.19 11.89 9.44
CA ASP A 162 -11.92 13.21 8.89
C ASP A 162 -11.54 13.01 7.41
N ARG A 163 -12.37 13.50 6.52
CA ARG A 163 -12.17 13.52 5.07
C ARG A 163 -12.07 14.96 4.60
N ASN A 164 -10.86 15.40 4.24
CA ASN A 164 -10.61 16.77 3.77
C ASN A 164 -11.09 17.86 4.74
N SER A 165 -10.93 17.62 6.06
CA SER A 165 -11.41 18.49 7.16
C SER A 165 -12.93 18.48 7.40
N GLU A 166 -13.64 17.59 6.73
CA GLU A 166 -15.05 17.31 7.02
C GLU A 166 -15.17 16.06 7.88
N ILE A 167 -15.99 16.13 8.92
CA ILE A 167 -16.17 15.03 9.86
C ILE A 167 -17.41 14.24 9.46
N GLU A 168 -17.20 12.99 9.10
CA GLU A 168 -18.25 12.06 8.69
C GLU A 168 -18.32 10.84 9.59
N THR A 169 -19.48 10.20 9.64
CA THR A 169 -19.67 8.94 10.37
C THR A 169 -20.28 7.90 9.44
N PHE A 170 -19.66 6.73 9.40
CA PHE A 170 -20.09 5.60 8.60
C PHE A 170 -20.47 4.43 9.49
N GLU A 171 -21.39 3.61 9.02
CA GLU A 171 -21.84 2.41 9.70
C GLU A 171 -21.73 1.20 8.76
N PHE A 172 -21.18 0.11 9.26
CA PHE A 172 -21.09 -1.15 8.51
C PHE A 172 -21.04 -2.36 9.46
N ALA A 173 -21.50 -3.50 8.99
CA ALA A 173 -21.27 -4.79 9.65
C ALA A 173 -20.08 -5.47 8.98
N LYS A 174 -19.30 -6.26 9.75
CA LYS A 174 -18.20 -7.04 9.18
C LYS A 174 -18.72 -8.25 8.41
N ASP A 175 -18.07 -8.61 7.32
CA ASP A 175 -18.31 -9.87 6.63
C ASP A 175 -17.69 -11.04 7.37
N LYS A 176 -18.43 -12.15 7.45
CA LYS A 176 -17.88 -13.46 7.85
C LYS A 176 -16.92 -13.94 6.77
N ILE A 177 -15.72 -14.31 7.15
CA ILE A 177 -14.68 -14.84 6.25
C ILE A 177 -14.03 -16.10 6.83
N CYS A 178 -13.25 -16.73 6.02
CA CYS A 178 -12.42 -17.86 6.41
C CYS A 178 -11.25 -17.46 7.28
#